data_63f8cea53110514e78060a63097e5311
#
_entry.id   63f8cea53110514e78060a63097e5311
#
_cell.length_a   1.000
_cell.length_b   1.000
_cell.length_c   1.000
_cell.angle_alpha   90.00
_cell.angle_beta   90.00
_cell.angle_gamma   90.00
#
_symmetry.space_group_name_H-M   'P 1'
#
loop_
_entity.id
_entity.type
_entity.pdbx_description
1 polymer ?
#
loop_
_entity_poly.entity_id
_entity_poly.type
_entity_poly.pdbx_seq_one_letter_code
_entity_poly.pdbx_strand_id
1 'polypeptide(L)'
;MLFRSNVRGPIELNMENKEYQRVSVFMNVFNCHVNRVPVTGKIDEIFYKPGKFIDASLDKASEDNERNLIKYSNNSGKTFAIVQIAGLVARRIVCEVKEGQNLNQGDRIGIIRFGSRVDLYFDNDYKLLAKQGQTVVAGESLLAKI
;
A
#
# COMPACT_ATOMS: atom_id res chain seq x y z
N MET A 1 3.34 4.46 -12.07
CA MET A 1 2.96 3.27 -12.86
C MET A 1 2.30 2.25 -11.94
N LEU A 2 1.31 1.54 -12.42
CA LEU A 2 0.49 0.64 -11.62
C LEU A 2 0.65 -0.80 -12.07
N PHE A 3 0.78 -1.73 -11.11
CA PHE A 3 0.81 -3.17 -11.33
C PHE A 3 -0.31 -3.83 -10.53
N ARG A 4 -0.78 -4.98 -10.99
CA ARG A 4 -1.77 -5.79 -10.26
C ARG A 4 -1.35 -7.25 -10.20
N SER A 5 -1.77 -7.93 -9.14
CA SER A 5 -1.55 -9.38 -8.97
C SER A 5 -2.52 -9.94 -7.92
N ASN A 6 -2.70 -11.26 -7.94
CA ASN A 6 -3.38 -11.97 -6.87
C ASN A 6 -2.32 -12.68 -6.03
N VAL A 7 -2.28 -12.38 -4.75
CA VAL A 7 -1.22 -12.85 -3.85
C VAL A 7 -1.78 -13.07 -2.44
N ARG A 8 -1.04 -13.82 -1.63
CA ARG A 8 -1.31 -13.91 -0.19
C ARG A 8 -1.04 -12.57 0.47
N GLY A 9 -1.75 -12.27 1.53
CA GLY A 9 -1.46 -11.09 2.36
C GLY A 9 -0.07 -11.18 2.99
N PRO A 10 0.51 -10.04 3.38
CA PRO A 10 1.81 -10.03 4.05
C PRO A 10 1.80 -10.89 5.30
N ILE A 11 2.80 -11.78 5.44
CA ILE A 11 2.91 -12.69 6.58
C ILE A 11 2.95 -11.91 7.90
N GLU A 12 3.65 -10.80 7.92
CA GLU A 12 3.83 -9.95 9.09
C GLU A 12 2.53 -9.39 9.66
N LEU A 13 1.48 -9.28 8.83
CA LEU A 13 0.18 -8.76 9.24
C LEU A 13 -0.81 -9.85 9.65
N ASN A 14 -0.43 -11.12 9.54
CA ASN A 14 -1.27 -12.24 9.95
C ASN A 14 -2.72 -12.15 9.41
N MET A 15 -2.85 -11.83 8.12
CA MET A 15 -4.14 -11.75 7.45
C MET A 15 -4.69 -13.15 7.17
N GLU A 16 -6.00 -13.25 6.87
CA GLU A 16 -6.62 -14.53 6.53
C GLU A 16 -5.84 -15.29 5.45
N ASN A 17 -5.82 -16.62 5.56
CA ASN A 17 -5.12 -17.50 4.62
C ASN A 17 -5.89 -17.66 3.31
N LYS A 18 -5.98 -16.58 2.54
CA LYS A 18 -6.61 -16.53 1.22
C LYS A 18 -5.82 -15.61 0.30
N GLU A 19 -6.14 -15.65 -0.99
CA GLU A 19 -5.59 -14.70 -1.95
C GLU A 19 -6.31 -13.36 -1.86
N TYR A 20 -5.53 -12.29 -1.94
CA TYR A 20 -5.98 -10.91 -2.04
C TYR A 20 -5.59 -10.34 -3.40
N GLN A 21 -6.35 -9.37 -3.87
CA GLN A 21 -5.87 -8.53 -4.97
C GLN A 21 -4.82 -7.57 -4.41
N ARG A 22 -3.71 -7.44 -5.12
CA ARG A 22 -2.68 -6.46 -4.81
C ARG A 22 -2.55 -5.49 -5.98
N VAL A 23 -2.68 -4.21 -5.70
CA VAL A 23 -2.36 -3.13 -6.61
C VAL A 23 -1.10 -2.45 -6.13
N SER A 24 -0.09 -2.40 -6.97
CA SER A 24 1.19 -1.78 -6.67
C SER A 24 1.33 -0.49 -7.47
N VAL A 25 1.56 0.63 -6.78
CA VAL A 25 1.76 1.94 -7.40
C VAL A 25 3.22 2.33 -7.24
N PHE A 26 3.94 2.40 -8.36
CA PHE A 26 5.31 2.87 -8.40
C PHE A 26 5.34 4.39 -8.62
N MET A 27 6.12 5.08 -7.79
CA MET A 27 6.27 6.54 -7.81
C MET A 27 7.74 6.90 -8.08
N ASN A 28 7.99 7.59 -9.20
CA ASN A 28 9.32 8.08 -9.51
C ASN A 28 9.61 9.42 -8.78
N VAL A 29 10.82 9.98 -8.96
CA VAL A 29 11.25 11.20 -8.26
C VAL A 29 10.38 12.42 -8.53
N PHE A 30 9.64 12.44 -9.63
CA PHE A 30 8.78 13.57 -10.02
C PHE A 30 7.32 13.38 -9.62
N ASN A 31 6.96 12.24 -9.05
CA ASN A 31 5.59 11.94 -8.66
C ASN A 31 5.27 12.44 -7.25
N CYS A 32 3.96 12.47 -6.95
CA CYS A 32 3.47 12.73 -5.60
C CYS A 32 3.81 11.53 -4.69
N HIS A 33 4.50 11.78 -3.60
CA HIS A 33 4.94 10.76 -2.65
C HIS A 33 4.09 10.68 -1.39
N VAL A 34 3.05 11.51 -1.28
CA VAL A 34 2.09 11.43 -0.18
C VAL A 34 1.18 10.23 -0.38
N ASN A 35 1.12 9.37 0.61
CA ASN A 35 0.25 8.20 0.61
C ASN A 35 -1.03 8.52 1.38
N ARG A 36 -2.17 8.12 0.83
CA ARG A 36 -3.49 8.40 1.39
C ARG A 36 -4.28 7.12 1.58
N VAL A 37 -5.15 7.12 2.60
CA VAL A 37 -6.02 5.98 2.87
C VAL A 37 -7.08 5.87 1.76
N PRO A 38 -7.19 4.71 1.09
CA PRO A 38 -8.15 4.56 -0.02
C PRO A 38 -9.60 4.33 0.42
N VAL A 39 -9.82 3.86 1.64
CA VAL A 39 -11.15 3.57 2.18
C VAL A 39 -11.18 3.98 3.65
N THR A 40 -12.29 4.60 4.09
CA THR A 40 -12.50 4.92 5.50
C THR A 40 -12.42 3.66 6.37
N GLY A 41 -11.68 3.72 7.45
CA GLY A 41 -11.51 2.59 8.34
C GLY A 41 -10.66 2.89 9.56
N LYS A 42 -10.41 1.84 10.34
CA LYS A 42 -9.60 1.90 11.57
C LYS A 42 -8.31 1.13 11.39
N ILE A 43 -7.21 1.72 11.81
CA ILE A 43 -5.90 1.07 11.79
C ILE A 43 -5.86 -0.02 12.86
N ASP A 44 -5.66 -1.26 12.46
CA ASP A 44 -5.60 -2.42 13.35
C ASP A 44 -4.17 -2.68 13.84
N GLU A 45 -3.20 -2.63 12.92
CA GLU A 45 -1.82 -3.00 13.22
C GLU A 45 -0.85 -2.26 12.28
N ILE A 46 0.30 -1.86 12.82
CA ILE A 46 1.41 -1.28 12.05
C ILE A 46 2.67 -2.07 12.38
N PHE A 47 3.35 -2.55 11.35
CA PHE A 47 4.59 -3.31 11.48
C PHE A 47 5.66 -2.72 10.57
N TYR A 48 6.75 -2.23 11.16
CA TYR A 48 7.91 -1.74 10.40
C TYR A 48 8.95 -2.84 10.28
N LYS A 49 9.35 -3.15 9.06
CA LYS A 49 10.33 -4.20 8.78
C LYS A 49 11.57 -3.61 8.12
N PRO A 50 12.73 -3.61 8.80
CA PRO A 50 14.00 -3.27 8.18
C PRO A 50 14.32 -4.21 7.02
N GLY A 51 15.06 -3.73 6.03
CA GLY A 51 15.41 -4.54 4.87
C GLY A 51 16.38 -3.84 3.93
N LYS A 52 16.37 -4.29 2.68
CA LYS A 52 17.22 -3.79 1.61
C LYS A 52 16.64 -2.52 0.98
N PHE A 53 17.41 -1.91 0.10
CA PHE A 53 17.00 -0.73 -0.68
C PHE A 53 17.29 -0.98 -2.17
N ILE A 54 16.67 -2.03 -2.71
CA ILE A 54 16.75 -2.34 -4.14
C ILE A 54 15.71 -1.54 -4.92
N ASP A 55 15.81 -1.53 -6.25
CA ASP A 55 14.85 -0.84 -7.10
C ASP A 55 13.41 -1.28 -6.78
N ALA A 56 12.57 -0.33 -6.38
CA ALA A 56 11.20 -0.60 -5.95
C ALA A 56 10.28 -1.12 -7.06
N SER A 57 10.67 -0.98 -8.34
CA SER A 57 9.92 -1.54 -9.47
C SER A 57 10.04 -3.07 -9.57
N LEU A 58 11.03 -3.68 -8.91
CA LEU A 58 11.24 -5.12 -8.91
C LEU A 58 10.25 -5.81 -7.96
N ASP A 59 9.77 -7.00 -8.33
CA ASP A 59 8.87 -7.78 -7.48
C ASP A 59 9.48 -8.12 -6.11
N LYS A 60 10.79 -8.38 -6.08
CA LYS A 60 11.54 -8.66 -4.85
C LYS A 60 11.45 -7.54 -3.83
N ALA A 61 11.22 -6.30 -4.26
CA ALA A 61 11.10 -5.18 -3.34
C ALA A 61 9.95 -5.34 -2.34
N SER A 62 8.88 -6.03 -2.71
CA SER A 62 7.77 -6.32 -1.81
C SER A 62 8.18 -7.18 -0.60
N GLU A 63 9.20 -8.00 -0.76
CA GLU A 63 9.64 -8.95 0.26
C GLU A 63 10.95 -8.54 0.92
N ASP A 64 11.89 -7.99 0.15
CA ASP A 64 13.26 -7.75 0.58
C ASP A 64 13.52 -6.33 1.06
N ASN A 65 12.81 -5.33 0.52
CA ASN A 65 13.06 -3.93 0.87
C ASN A 65 12.50 -3.58 2.24
N GLU A 66 13.14 -2.60 2.86
CA GLU A 66 12.64 -1.95 4.07
C GLU A 66 11.25 -1.41 3.80
N ARG A 67 10.31 -1.69 4.68
CA ARG A 67 8.90 -1.36 4.47
C ARG A 67 8.13 -1.15 5.76
N ASN A 68 7.05 -0.40 5.65
CA ASN A 68 6.09 -0.20 6.72
C ASN A 68 4.76 -0.82 6.31
N LEU A 69 4.29 -1.79 7.09
CA LEU A 69 3.07 -2.54 6.80
C LEU A 69 1.94 -2.06 7.71
N ILE A 70 0.82 -1.69 7.10
CA ILE A 70 -0.35 -1.19 7.81
C ILE A 70 -1.54 -2.09 7.49
N LYS A 71 -2.11 -2.71 8.53
CA LYS A 71 -3.38 -3.44 8.42
C LYS A 71 -4.50 -2.57 8.95
N TYR A 72 -5.59 -2.43 8.20
CA TYR A 72 -6.75 -1.70 8.65
C TYR A 72 -8.06 -2.36 8.17
N SER A 73 -9.15 -2.03 8.84
CA SER A 73 -10.47 -2.59 8.55
C SER A 73 -11.47 -1.48 8.30
N ASN A 74 -12.36 -1.66 7.30
CA ASN A 74 -13.46 -0.74 7.06
C ASN A 74 -14.64 -1.02 8.01
N ASN A 75 -15.69 -0.21 7.91
CA ASN A 75 -16.88 -0.34 8.77
C ASN A 75 -17.65 -1.65 8.57
N SER A 76 -17.45 -2.31 7.42
CA SER A 76 -18.05 -3.63 7.13
C SER A 76 -17.21 -4.80 7.62
N GLY A 77 -16.11 -4.54 8.30
CA GLY A 77 -15.20 -5.57 8.81
C GLY A 77 -14.25 -6.16 7.77
N LYS A 78 -14.18 -5.61 6.56
CA LYS A 78 -13.23 -6.05 5.54
C LYS A 78 -11.83 -5.52 5.86
N THR A 79 -10.84 -6.39 5.68
CA THR A 79 -9.44 -6.09 5.98
C THR A 79 -8.70 -5.65 4.73
N PHE A 80 -7.90 -4.61 4.90
CA PHE A 80 -6.99 -4.06 3.88
C PHE A 80 -5.58 -4.04 4.44
N ALA A 81 -4.61 -4.09 3.55
CA ALA A 81 -3.23 -3.81 3.91
C ALA A 81 -2.64 -2.77 2.96
N ILE A 82 -1.90 -1.83 3.53
CA ILE A 82 -1.12 -0.85 2.79
C ILE A 82 0.33 -1.04 3.18
N VAL A 83 1.19 -1.25 2.19
CA VAL A 83 2.61 -1.44 2.42
C VAL A 83 3.38 -0.32 1.75
N GLN A 84 4.02 0.51 2.56
CA GLN A 84 4.93 1.55 2.10
C GLN A 84 6.32 0.92 1.94
N ILE A 85 6.86 0.94 0.72
CA ILE A 85 8.10 0.24 0.36
C ILE A 85 9.15 1.24 -0.07
N ALA A 86 10.31 1.23 0.60
CA ALA A 86 11.46 2.02 0.23
C ALA A 86 12.03 1.57 -1.12
N GLY A 87 12.70 2.48 -1.81
CA GLY A 87 13.36 2.20 -3.07
C GLY A 87 14.87 2.34 -2.98
N LEU A 88 15.52 2.38 -4.14
CA LEU A 88 16.97 2.47 -4.24
C LEU A 88 17.53 3.77 -3.63
N VAL A 89 16.81 4.87 -3.82
CA VAL A 89 17.18 6.21 -3.34
C VAL A 89 16.37 6.62 -2.14
N ALA A 90 15.06 6.35 -2.14
CA ALA A 90 14.15 6.66 -1.05
C ALA A 90 14.34 5.68 0.10
N ARG A 91 15.16 6.06 1.05
CA ARG A 91 15.53 5.21 2.18
C ARG A 91 14.79 5.55 3.47
N ARG A 92 13.84 6.47 3.41
CA ARG A 92 13.07 6.89 4.57
C ARG A 92 11.58 6.81 4.30
N ILE A 93 10.92 6.04 5.14
CA ILE A 93 9.47 5.92 5.17
C ILE A 93 8.98 6.70 6.39
N VAL A 94 8.10 7.68 6.17
CA VAL A 94 7.45 8.43 7.25
C VAL A 94 6.02 7.92 7.38
N CYS A 95 5.69 7.33 8.52
CA CYS A 95 4.34 6.91 8.86
C CYS A 95 3.74 7.95 9.80
N GLU A 96 2.62 8.53 9.40
CA GLU A 96 1.93 9.61 10.13
C GLU A 96 0.72 9.10 10.94
N VAL A 97 0.45 7.79 10.89
CA VAL A 97 -0.71 7.17 11.55
C VAL A 97 -0.29 6.24 12.67
N LYS A 98 -1.24 5.92 13.56
CA LYS A 98 -1.02 5.06 14.72
C LYS A 98 -2.07 3.96 14.78
N GLU A 99 -1.73 2.85 15.43
CA GLU A 99 -2.68 1.78 15.73
C GLU A 99 -3.87 2.33 16.50
N GLY A 100 -5.08 1.87 16.14
CA GLY A 100 -6.33 2.31 16.73
C GLY A 100 -6.90 3.61 16.18
N GLN A 101 -6.17 4.31 15.32
CA GLN A 101 -6.64 5.56 14.72
C GLN A 101 -7.73 5.30 13.67
N ASN A 102 -8.79 6.11 13.71
CA ASN A 102 -9.82 6.13 12.67
C ASN A 102 -9.42 7.13 11.58
N LEU A 103 -9.52 6.72 10.32
CA LEU A 103 -9.17 7.53 9.17
C LEU A 103 -10.32 7.61 8.18
N ASN A 104 -10.53 8.77 7.61
CA ASN A 104 -11.46 8.98 6.51
C ASN A 104 -10.75 8.75 5.18
N GLN A 105 -11.49 8.32 4.17
CA GLN A 105 -10.99 8.18 2.81
C GLN A 105 -10.26 9.47 2.38
N GLY A 106 -9.05 9.32 1.87
CA GLY A 106 -8.22 10.45 1.45
C GLY A 106 -7.31 11.04 2.52
N ASP A 107 -7.45 10.64 3.78
CA ASP A 107 -6.54 11.08 4.85
C ASP A 107 -5.11 10.61 4.58
N ARG A 108 -4.13 11.41 5.00
CA ARG A 108 -2.72 11.08 4.82
C ARG A 108 -2.32 9.93 5.74
N ILE A 109 -1.57 9.00 5.16
CA ILE A 109 -0.93 7.90 5.90
C ILE A 109 0.53 8.23 6.17
N GLY A 110 1.20 8.81 5.20
CA GLY A 110 2.61 9.13 5.29
C GLY A 110 3.23 9.52 3.96
N ILE A 111 4.55 9.55 3.94
CA ILE A 111 5.37 9.94 2.79
C ILE A 111 6.52 8.97 2.61
N ILE A 112 6.81 8.64 1.35
CA ILE A 112 8.07 7.99 0.94
C ILE A 112 8.63 8.81 -0.22
N ARG A 113 9.90 9.20 -0.15
CA ARG A 113 10.50 10.08 -1.18
C ARG A 113 11.35 9.29 -2.18
N PHE A 114 11.40 9.76 -3.44
CA PHE A 114 12.36 9.39 -4.49
C PHE A 114 12.35 7.92 -4.91
N GLY A 115 11.47 7.54 -5.83
CA GLY A 115 11.48 6.22 -6.41
C GLY A 115 11.05 5.13 -5.43
N SER A 116 9.84 5.24 -4.94
CA SER A 116 9.24 4.34 -3.97
C SER A 116 8.04 3.61 -4.56
N ARG A 117 7.46 2.72 -3.78
CA ARG A 117 6.29 1.93 -4.15
C ARG A 117 5.33 1.80 -2.99
N VAL A 118 4.04 1.77 -3.30
CA VAL A 118 2.99 1.44 -2.33
C VAL A 118 2.19 0.28 -2.87
N ASP A 119 2.02 -0.76 -2.07
CA ASP A 119 1.15 -1.88 -2.36
C ASP A 119 -0.13 -1.78 -1.54
N LEU A 120 -1.26 -1.95 -2.19
CA LEU A 120 -2.57 -2.05 -1.56
C LEU A 120 -3.12 -3.46 -1.74
N TYR A 121 -3.48 -4.11 -0.62
CA TYR A 121 -4.11 -5.43 -0.61
C TYR A 121 -5.57 -5.29 -0.23
N PHE A 122 -6.46 -5.92 -0.98
CA PHE A 122 -7.90 -5.91 -0.72
C PHE A 122 -8.56 -7.19 -1.22
N ASP A 123 -9.78 -7.44 -0.74
CA ASP A 123 -10.55 -8.65 -1.05
C ASP A 123 -10.87 -8.79 -2.54
N ASN A 124 -11.03 -10.04 -2.98
CA ASN A 124 -11.40 -10.38 -4.35
C ASN A 124 -12.83 -9.98 -4.73
N ASP A 125 -13.69 -9.64 -3.78
CA ASP A 125 -15.05 -9.13 -4.07
C ASP A 125 -15.04 -7.70 -4.62
N TYR A 126 -13.96 -6.97 -4.50
CA TYR A 126 -13.82 -5.68 -5.17
C TYR A 126 -13.52 -5.86 -6.64
N LYS A 127 -14.29 -5.15 -7.47
CA LYS A 127 -14.00 -5.10 -8.91
C LYS A 127 -12.87 -4.12 -9.17
N LEU A 128 -11.77 -4.62 -9.68
CA LEU A 128 -10.62 -3.81 -10.05
C LEU A 128 -10.96 -2.94 -11.26
N LEU A 129 -10.77 -1.62 -11.15
CA LEU A 129 -10.98 -0.65 -12.21
C LEU A 129 -9.66 -0.20 -12.85
N ALA A 130 -8.58 -0.21 -12.07
CA ALA A 130 -7.26 0.20 -12.53
C ALA A 130 -6.65 -0.84 -13.47
N LYS A 131 -5.91 -0.38 -14.47
CA LYS A 131 -5.24 -1.23 -15.46
C LYS A 131 -3.74 -1.19 -15.26
N GLN A 132 -3.09 -2.32 -15.52
CA GLN A 132 -1.63 -2.41 -15.46
C GLN A 132 -0.98 -1.40 -16.42
N GLY A 133 0.04 -0.70 -15.95
CA GLY A 133 0.72 0.34 -16.71
C GLY A 133 0.04 1.71 -16.70
N GLN A 134 -1.15 1.81 -16.11
CA GLN A 134 -1.89 3.07 -16.02
C GLN A 134 -1.17 4.06 -15.10
N THR A 135 -1.19 5.35 -15.48
CA THR A 135 -0.83 6.43 -14.58
C THR A 135 -2.04 6.82 -13.73
N VAL A 136 -1.87 6.91 -12.42
CA VAL A 136 -2.93 7.26 -11.48
C VAL A 136 -2.59 8.55 -10.74
N VAL A 137 -3.64 9.28 -10.32
CA VAL A 137 -3.51 10.55 -9.60
C VAL A 137 -3.91 10.32 -8.14
N ALA A 138 -3.01 10.67 -7.22
CA ALA A 138 -3.21 10.50 -5.79
C ALA A 138 -4.47 11.24 -5.30
N GLY A 139 -5.33 10.52 -4.59
CA GLY A 139 -6.57 11.06 -4.05
C GLY A 139 -7.71 11.23 -5.05
N GLU A 140 -7.49 10.93 -6.34
CA GLU A 140 -8.50 11.12 -7.39
C GLU A 140 -8.85 9.85 -8.15
N SER A 141 -7.85 9.06 -8.55
CA SER A 141 -8.08 7.88 -9.38
C SER A 141 -8.75 6.76 -8.60
N LEU A 142 -9.83 6.19 -9.16
CA LEU A 142 -10.49 5.01 -8.62
C LEU A 142 -9.68 3.76 -8.99
N LEU A 143 -9.28 2.98 -7.99
CA LEU A 143 -8.53 1.74 -8.18
C LEU A 143 -9.47 0.54 -8.28
N ALA A 144 -10.48 0.48 -7.43
CA ALA A 144 -11.46 -0.61 -7.38
C ALA A 144 -12.79 -0.14 -6.82
N LYS A 145 -13.83 -0.95 -6.97
CA LYS A 145 -15.15 -0.73 -6.37
C LYS A 145 -15.80 -2.06 -5.98
N ILE A 146 -16.74 -2.00 -5.09
CA ILE A 146 -17.61 -3.14 -4.76
C ILE A 146 -18.54 -3.48 -5.93
#